data_a6cac1c3c244526da8249024b8e8b18c
#
_entry.id   a6cac1c3c244526da8249024b8e8b18c
#
_cell.length_a   1.000
_cell.length_b   1.000
_cell.length_c   1.000
_cell.angle_alpha   90.00
_cell.angle_beta   90.00
_cell.angle_gamma   90.00
#
_symmetry.space_group_name_H-M   'P 1'
#
loop_
_entity.id
_entity.type
_entity.pdbx_description
1 polymer ?
#
loop_
_entity_poly.entity_id
_entity_poly.type
_entity_poly.pdbx_seq_one_letter_code
_entity_poly.pdbx_strand_id
1 'polypeptide(L)'
;KKALIALIYGAPLSSSLFASLGSSIGKDSAAAFCRLEKIRLLHKELKEGSKIIIEGYTHKSHKRGSLINDIGRSCVVSQSSKASLLSHLLQGAESQILCAIGKRWGGNMILLMHDGFMTQSQLNTGMLARYVFKETGWAVMFSEELVSISKCIKN
;
A
#
# COMPACT_ATOMS: atom_id res chain seq x y z
N LYS A 1 -5.47 12.87 5.30
CA LYS A 1 -4.63 11.68 5.08
C LYS A 1 -5.37 10.38 5.41
N LYS A 2 -5.90 10.19 6.64
CA LYS A 2 -6.60 8.94 7.08
C LYS A 2 -7.74 8.53 6.13
N ALA A 3 -8.58 9.48 5.70
CA ALA A 3 -9.71 9.20 4.80
C ALA A 3 -9.27 8.71 3.42
N LEU A 4 -8.21 9.28 2.84
CA LEU A 4 -7.66 8.84 1.56
C LEU A 4 -7.06 7.43 1.66
N ILE A 5 -6.34 7.14 2.73
CA ILE A 5 -5.82 5.79 2.99
C ILE A 5 -6.96 4.78 3.08
N ALA A 6 -8.03 5.09 3.82
CA ALA A 6 -9.19 4.22 3.92
C ALA A 6 -9.81 3.93 2.54
N LEU A 7 -9.92 4.95 1.66
CA LEU A 7 -10.42 4.76 0.30
C LEU A 7 -9.53 3.85 -0.56
N ILE A 8 -8.21 4.03 -0.49
CA ILE A 8 -7.25 3.19 -1.22
C ILE A 8 -7.42 1.72 -0.85
N TYR A 9 -7.67 1.44 0.43
CA TYR A 9 -7.95 0.08 0.90
C TYR A 9 -9.42 -0.34 0.75
N GLY A 10 -10.20 0.35 -0.07
CA GLY A 10 -11.55 -0.08 -0.49
C GLY A 10 -12.67 0.29 0.48
N ALA A 11 -12.47 1.28 1.37
CA ALA A 11 -13.55 1.78 2.21
C ALA A 11 -14.69 2.37 1.36
N PRO A 12 -15.96 2.07 1.70
CA PRO A 12 -17.09 2.66 0.99
C PRO A 12 -17.19 4.16 1.27
N LEU A 13 -17.68 4.93 0.29
CA LEU A 13 -18.04 6.33 0.47
C LEU A 13 -19.31 6.44 1.33
N SER A 14 -19.15 6.41 2.64
CA SER A 14 -20.26 6.48 3.59
C SER A 14 -19.88 7.37 4.77
N SER A 15 -20.80 8.23 5.18
CA SER A 15 -20.70 9.04 6.39
C SER A 15 -21.19 8.34 7.66
N SER A 16 -21.65 7.10 7.56
CA SER A 16 -22.09 6.32 8.72
C SER A 16 -20.92 6.13 9.69
N LEU A 17 -21.18 6.30 10.99
CA LEU A 17 -20.19 6.05 12.05
C LEU A 17 -19.73 4.59 12.12
N PHE A 18 -20.52 3.66 11.57
CA PHE A 18 -20.16 2.24 11.43
C PHE A 18 -19.29 1.94 10.21
N ALA A 19 -19.13 2.91 9.29
CA ALA A 19 -18.24 2.80 8.15
C ALA A 19 -16.85 3.36 8.46
N SER A 20 -15.82 2.81 7.82
CA SER A 20 -14.42 3.18 8.06
C SER A 20 -14.13 4.68 7.93
N LEU A 21 -14.79 5.38 7.00
CA LEU A 21 -14.65 6.83 6.85
C LEU A 21 -15.25 7.58 8.03
N GLY A 22 -16.52 7.29 8.37
CA GLY A 22 -17.21 7.97 9.47
C GLY A 22 -16.54 7.74 10.81
N SER A 23 -16.04 6.53 11.08
CA SER A 23 -15.29 6.23 12.29
C SER A 23 -13.91 6.89 12.34
N SER A 24 -13.28 7.14 11.17
CA SER A 24 -11.91 7.70 11.10
C SER A 24 -11.85 9.21 11.21
N ILE A 25 -12.85 9.93 10.68
CA ILE A 25 -12.84 11.41 10.57
C ILE A 25 -14.11 12.08 11.11
N GLY A 26 -15.03 11.32 11.68
CA GLY A 26 -16.31 11.79 12.19
C GLY A 26 -17.38 11.95 11.09
N LYS A 27 -18.67 11.87 11.50
CA LYS A 27 -19.82 11.84 10.59
C LYS A 27 -19.91 13.03 9.66
N ASP A 28 -19.77 14.24 10.19
CA ASP A 28 -19.94 15.49 9.41
C ASP A 28 -18.79 15.71 8.44
N SER A 29 -17.54 15.46 8.89
CA SER A 29 -16.37 15.52 8.04
C SER A 29 -16.43 14.46 6.93
N ALA A 30 -16.89 13.25 7.23
CA ALA A 30 -17.09 12.20 6.24
C ALA A 30 -18.18 12.56 5.23
N ALA A 31 -19.29 13.18 5.68
CA ALA A 31 -20.35 13.64 4.79
C ALA A 31 -19.85 14.73 3.83
N ALA A 32 -19.10 15.71 4.33
CA ALA A 32 -18.49 16.74 3.51
C ALA A 32 -17.49 16.15 2.50
N PHE A 33 -16.62 15.25 2.95
CA PHE A 33 -15.63 14.55 2.13
C PHE A 33 -16.29 13.73 1.00
N CYS A 34 -17.36 12.99 1.29
CA CYS A 34 -18.08 12.18 0.31
C CYS A 34 -18.81 13.02 -0.76
N ARG A 35 -19.09 14.31 -0.50
CA ARG A 35 -19.74 15.22 -1.47
C ARG A 35 -18.75 15.78 -2.50
N LEU A 36 -17.46 15.75 -2.24
CA LEU A 36 -16.44 16.25 -3.16
C LEU A 36 -16.42 15.42 -4.44
N GLU A 37 -16.64 16.05 -5.58
CA GLU A 37 -16.68 15.38 -6.89
C GLU A 37 -15.37 14.63 -7.17
N LYS A 38 -14.22 15.25 -6.91
CA LYS A 38 -12.90 14.63 -7.07
C LYS A 38 -12.75 13.35 -6.24
N ILE A 39 -13.34 13.29 -5.06
CA ILE A 39 -13.31 12.11 -4.20
C ILE A 39 -14.21 11.01 -4.74
N ARG A 40 -15.36 11.38 -5.31
CA ARG A 40 -16.28 10.41 -5.93
C ARG A 40 -15.66 9.79 -7.19
N LEU A 41 -14.99 10.59 -8.01
CA LEU A 41 -14.26 10.10 -9.19
C LEU A 41 -13.11 9.18 -8.76
N LEU A 42 -12.27 9.61 -7.82
CA LEU A 42 -11.19 8.80 -7.29
C LEU A 42 -11.70 7.47 -6.73
N HIS A 43 -12.79 7.48 -5.96
CA HIS A 43 -13.37 6.24 -5.41
C HIS A 43 -13.84 5.29 -6.52
N LYS A 44 -14.42 5.82 -7.60
CA LYS A 44 -14.82 5.01 -8.77
C LYS A 44 -13.61 4.35 -9.42
N GLU A 45 -12.55 5.12 -9.70
CA GLU A 45 -11.30 4.61 -10.28
C GLU A 45 -10.63 3.56 -9.39
N LEU A 46 -10.54 3.83 -8.08
CA LEU A 46 -9.99 2.87 -7.12
C LEU A 46 -10.79 1.57 -7.06
N LYS A 47 -12.11 1.66 -7.16
CA LYS A 47 -12.99 0.48 -7.17
C LYS A 47 -12.79 -0.36 -8.44
N GLU A 48 -12.68 0.28 -9.60
CA GLU A 48 -12.41 -0.38 -10.88
C GLU A 48 -10.99 -0.98 -10.89
N GLY A 49 -9.97 -0.22 -10.49
CA GLY A 49 -8.61 -0.68 -10.38
C GLY A 49 -8.45 -1.86 -9.42
N SER A 50 -9.09 -1.81 -8.25
CA SER A 50 -9.09 -2.91 -7.28
C SER A 50 -9.68 -4.19 -7.87
N LYS A 51 -10.75 -4.08 -8.67
CA LYS A 51 -11.37 -5.22 -9.35
C LYS A 51 -10.39 -5.85 -10.33
N ILE A 52 -9.74 -5.05 -11.17
CA ILE A 52 -8.76 -5.51 -12.17
C ILE A 52 -7.59 -6.22 -11.49
N ILE A 53 -7.06 -5.64 -10.40
CA ILE A 53 -5.96 -6.23 -9.63
C ILE A 53 -6.38 -7.60 -9.09
N ILE A 54 -7.51 -7.69 -8.38
CA ILE A 54 -7.98 -8.94 -7.78
C ILE A 54 -8.22 -10.01 -8.85
N GLU A 55 -8.87 -9.66 -9.97
CA GLU A 55 -9.12 -10.56 -11.09
C GLU A 55 -7.79 -11.06 -11.70
N GLY A 56 -6.82 -10.16 -11.93
CA GLY A 56 -5.51 -10.53 -12.47
C GLY A 56 -4.77 -11.55 -11.59
N TYR A 57 -4.83 -11.40 -10.27
CA TYR A 57 -4.22 -12.37 -9.35
C TYR A 57 -5.03 -13.66 -9.23
N THR A 58 -6.36 -13.60 -9.36
CA THR A 58 -7.21 -14.79 -9.35
C THR A 58 -6.88 -15.71 -10.53
N HIS A 59 -6.61 -15.15 -11.71
CA HIS A 59 -6.18 -15.92 -12.88
C HIS A 59 -4.79 -16.54 -12.72
N LYS A 60 -3.90 -15.94 -11.92
CA LYS A 60 -2.56 -16.47 -11.64
C LYS A 60 -2.57 -17.57 -10.55
N SER A 61 -3.63 -17.64 -9.75
CA SER A 61 -3.70 -18.60 -8.64
C SER A 61 -4.02 -20.00 -9.12
N HIS A 62 -3.13 -20.96 -8.87
CA HIS A 62 -3.35 -22.36 -9.18
C HIS A 62 -4.28 -23.08 -8.18
N LYS A 63 -4.64 -22.45 -7.07
CA LYS A 63 -5.58 -23.02 -6.08
C LYS A 63 -6.95 -22.38 -6.22
N ARG A 64 -7.95 -23.19 -6.59
CA ARG A 64 -9.36 -22.76 -6.60
C ARG A 64 -9.75 -22.14 -5.25
N GLY A 65 -10.33 -20.93 -5.28
CA GLY A 65 -10.86 -20.25 -4.11
C GLY A 65 -9.81 -19.58 -3.21
N SER A 66 -8.53 -19.58 -3.58
CA SER A 66 -7.49 -18.82 -2.87
C SER A 66 -6.74 -17.88 -3.79
N LEU A 67 -6.24 -16.79 -3.22
CA LEU A 67 -5.46 -15.74 -3.87
C LEU A 67 -4.04 -15.78 -3.28
N ILE A 68 -3.03 -15.89 -4.13
CA ILE A 68 -1.62 -15.95 -3.71
C ILE A 68 -0.97 -14.60 -4.07
N ASN A 69 -0.34 -13.95 -3.09
CA ASN A 69 0.37 -12.70 -3.31
C ASN A 69 1.82 -12.92 -3.78
N ASP A 70 2.53 -11.83 -4.07
CA ASP A 70 3.86 -11.85 -4.69
C ASP A 70 4.97 -12.49 -3.83
N ILE A 71 4.71 -12.70 -2.54
CA ILE A 71 5.63 -13.44 -1.63
C ILE A 71 5.16 -14.86 -1.31
N GLY A 72 4.16 -15.36 -2.06
CA GLY A 72 3.68 -16.74 -1.94
C GLY A 72 2.69 -17.00 -0.81
N ARG A 73 2.23 -15.98 -0.08
CA ARG A 73 1.19 -16.13 0.95
C ARG A 73 -0.18 -16.27 0.30
N SER A 74 -1.01 -17.18 0.83
CA SER A 74 -2.37 -17.41 0.34
C SER A 74 -3.43 -16.80 1.25
N CYS A 75 -4.52 -16.32 0.63
CA CYS A 75 -5.72 -15.82 1.29
C CYS A 75 -6.96 -16.48 0.68
N VAL A 76 -7.92 -16.91 1.50
CA VAL A 76 -9.16 -17.56 1.03
C VAL A 76 -10.15 -16.50 0.57
N VAL A 77 -10.51 -16.53 -0.71
CA VAL A 77 -11.36 -15.49 -1.34
C VAL A 77 -12.76 -15.46 -0.73
N SER A 78 -13.39 -16.61 -0.50
CA SER A 78 -14.76 -16.71 0.03
C SER A 78 -14.91 -16.22 1.47
N GLN A 79 -13.81 -16.15 2.23
CA GLN A 79 -13.78 -15.74 3.64
C GLN A 79 -13.28 -14.30 3.82
N SER A 80 -12.92 -13.62 2.73
CA SER A 80 -12.27 -12.32 2.79
C SER A 80 -13.09 -11.24 2.11
N SER A 81 -13.14 -10.05 2.70
CA SER A 81 -13.68 -8.87 2.04
C SER A 81 -12.78 -8.44 0.88
N LYS A 82 -13.33 -7.69 -0.09
CA LYS A 82 -12.52 -7.10 -1.17
C LYS A 82 -11.38 -6.23 -0.64
N ALA A 83 -11.62 -5.47 0.43
CA ALA A 83 -10.59 -4.66 1.08
C ALA A 83 -9.47 -5.53 1.67
N SER A 84 -9.81 -6.65 2.31
CA SER A 84 -8.82 -7.60 2.85
C SER A 84 -8.00 -8.25 1.74
N LEU A 85 -8.64 -8.62 0.62
CA LEU A 85 -7.95 -9.19 -0.54
C LEU A 85 -6.97 -8.18 -1.16
N LEU A 86 -7.41 -6.94 -1.36
CA LEU A 86 -6.56 -5.87 -1.89
C LEU A 86 -5.38 -5.58 -0.95
N SER A 87 -5.64 -5.48 0.35
CA SER A 87 -4.58 -5.28 1.36
C SER A 87 -3.56 -6.43 1.33
N HIS A 88 -4.02 -7.67 1.24
CA HIS A 88 -3.17 -8.84 1.13
C HIS A 88 -2.25 -8.79 -0.10
N LEU A 89 -2.77 -8.37 -1.25
CA LEU A 89 -1.99 -8.23 -2.49
C LEU A 89 -0.98 -7.10 -2.39
N LEU A 90 -1.39 -5.92 -1.93
CA LEU A 90 -0.51 -4.75 -1.78
C LEU A 90 0.64 -5.03 -0.79
N GLN A 91 0.35 -5.67 0.34
CA GLN A 91 1.37 -6.09 1.30
C GLN A 91 2.35 -7.11 0.70
N GLY A 92 1.87 -7.97 -0.19
CA GLY A 92 2.74 -8.89 -0.94
C GLY A 92 3.71 -8.15 -1.84
N ALA A 93 3.22 -7.19 -2.62
CA ALA A 93 4.04 -6.34 -3.49
C ALA A 93 5.06 -5.50 -2.71
N GLU A 94 4.63 -4.84 -1.62
CA GLU A 94 5.53 -4.10 -0.72
C GLU A 94 6.63 -4.99 -0.17
N SER A 95 6.28 -6.17 0.32
CA SER A 95 7.25 -7.14 0.86
C SER A 95 8.24 -7.61 -0.21
N GLN A 96 7.77 -7.85 -1.43
CA GLN A 96 8.63 -8.24 -2.55
C GLN A 96 9.63 -7.14 -2.90
N ILE A 97 9.18 -5.88 -2.95
CA ILE A 97 10.01 -4.71 -3.18
C ILE A 97 11.08 -4.58 -2.09
N LEU A 98 10.68 -4.64 -0.83
CA LEU A 98 11.60 -4.53 0.32
C LEU A 98 12.61 -5.68 0.36
N CYS A 99 12.19 -6.90 0.02
CA CYS A 99 13.11 -8.04 -0.12
C CYS A 99 14.14 -7.83 -1.23
N ALA A 100 13.73 -7.29 -2.39
CA ALA A 100 14.65 -6.99 -3.48
C ALA A 100 15.69 -5.93 -3.05
N ILE A 101 15.26 -4.86 -2.38
CA ILE A 101 16.13 -3.81 -1.84
C ILE A 101 17.09 -4.40 -0.81
N GLY A 102 16.59 -5.18 0.14
CA GLY A 102 17.38 -5.80 1.20
C GLY A 102 18.46 -6.73 0.67
N LYS A 103 18.19 -7.49 -0.40
CA LYS A 103 19.20 -8.35 -1.05
C LYS A 103 20.40 -7.57 -1.56
N ARG A 104 20.21 -6.35 -2.07
CA ARG A 104 21.29 -5.56 -2.69
C ARG A 104 21.92 -4.58 -1.73
N TRP A 105 21.12 -3.93 -0.88
CA TRP A 105 21.58 -2.85 0.01
C TRP A 105 21.43 -3.17 1.49
N GLY A 106 21.16 -4.43 1.85
CA GLY A 106 20.94 -4.82 3.25
C GLY A 106 22.08 -4.44 4.18
N GLY A 107 23.34 -4.48 3.73
CA GLY A 107 24.49 -4.04 4.50
C GLY A 107 24.56 -2.53 4.76
N ASN A 108 23.77 -1.72 4.03
CA ASN A 108 23.65 -0.27 4.22
C ASN A 108 22.36 0.11 4.99
N MET A 109 21.47 -0.85 5.23
CA MET A 109 20.19 -0.61 5.93
C MET A 109 20.42 -0.61 7.45
N ILE A 110 19.90 0.45 8.11
CA ILE A 110 19.92 0.57 9.58
C ILE A 110 18.59 0.09 10.16
N LEU A 111 17.49 0.49 9.53
CA LEU A 111 16.15 0.23 10.02
C LEU A 111 15.19 -0.01 8.86
N LEU A 112 14.36 -1.04 9.00
CA LEU A 112 13.23 -1.31 8.12
C LEU A 112 11.96 -0.80 8.77
N MET A 113 11.19 0.01 8.05
CA MET A 113 9.89 0.54 8.48
C MET A 113 8.78 -0.04 7.60
N HIS A 114 7.52 0.19 7.99
CA HIS A 114 6.36 -0.36 7.29
C HIS A 114 6.29 0.06 5.80
N ASP A 115 6.61 1.32 5.52
CA ASP A 115 6.49 1.95 4.20
C ASP A 115 7.83 2.53 3.69
N GLY A 116 8.95 2.10 4.28
CA GLY A 116 10.26 2.62 3.93
C GLY A 116 11.40 1.94 4.67
N PHE A 117 12.57 2.54 4.56
CA PHE A 117 13.78 2.06 5.23
C PHE A 117 14.77 3.21 5.44
N MET A 118 15.63 3.08 6.44
CA MET A 118 16.73 4.00 6.70
C MET A 118 18.04 3.35 6.29
N THR A 119 18.95 4.14 5.72
CA THR A 119 20.28 3.71 5.32
C THR A 119 21.37 4.58 5.95
N GLN A 120 22.55 4.01 6.10
CA GLN A 120 23.72 4.73 6.62
C GLN A 120 24.23 5.81 5.65
N SER A 121 24.10 5.54 4.37
CA SER A 121 24.53 6.45 3.31
C SER A 121 23.38 6.68 2.32
N GLN A 122 23.43 7.81 1.66
CA GLN A 122 22.48 8.20 0.65
C GLN A 122 22.46 7.19 -0.51
N LEU A 123 21.27 6.79 -0.95
CA LEU A 123 21.05 5.96 -2.12
C LEU A 123 20.51 6.80 -3.27
N ASN A 124 20.97 6.52 -4.49
CA ASN A 124 20.38 7.13 -5.67
C ASN A 124 19.00 6.52 -5.93
N THR A 125 17.94 7.30 -5.71
CA THR A 125 16.54 6.88 -5.84
C THR A 125 16.18 6.40 -7.24
N GLY A 126 16.76 6.99 -8.29
CA GLY A 126 16.55 6.56 -9.67
C GLY A 126 17.19 5.21 -10.00
N MET A 127 18.37 4.93 -9.41
CA MET A 127 19.00 3.62 -9.53
C MET A 127 18.24 2.56 -8.76
N LEU A 128 17.75 2.92 -7.58
CA LEU A 128 16.92 2.08 -6.74
C LEU A 128 15.62 1.67 -7.46
N ALA A 129 14.91 2.65 -8.04
CA ALA A 129 13.69 2.40 -8.79
C ALA A 129 13.91 1.47 -10.00
N ARG A 130 14.96 1.69 -10.77
CA ARG A 130 15.33 0.82 -11.91
C ARG A 130 15.65 -0.60 -11.47
N TYR A 131 16.37 -0.75 -10.37
CA TYR A 131 16.70 -2.06 -9.84
C TYR A 131 15.45 -2.80 -9.36
N VAL A 132 14.58 -2.14 -8.58
CA VAL A 132 13.31 -2.73 -8.12
C VAL A 132 12.45 -3.14 -9.30
N PHE A 133 12.31 -2.29 -10.31
CA PHE A 133 11.56 -2.64 -11.51
C PHE A 133 12.12 -3.89 -12.21
N LYS A 134 13.45 -3.98 -12.36
CA LYS A 134 14.12 -5.13 -12.98
C LYS A 134 13.88 -6.43 -12.22
N GLU A 135 13.94 -6.37 -10.87
CA GLU A 135 13.84 -7.59 -10.03
C GLU A 135 12.39 -8.02 -9.76
N THR A 136 11.45 -7.07 -9.74
CA THR A 136 10.08 -7.32 -9.29
C THR A 136 9.00 -7.06 -10.33
N GLY A 137 9.31 -6.28 -11.37
CA GLY A 137 8.34 -5.78 -12.34
C GLY A 137 7.52 -4.57 -11.83
N TRP A 138 7.68 -4.16 -10.56
CA TRP A 138 6.95 -3.04 -10.00
C TRP A 138 7.62 -1.71 -10.33
N ALA A 139 6.88 -0.81 -10.98
CA ALA A 139 7.30 0.58 -11.19
C ALA A 139 6.98 1.40 -9.93
N VAL A 140 8.01 1.80 -9.20
CA VAL A 140 7.88 2.55 -7.95
C VAL A 140 8.73 3.81 -8.00
N MET A 141 8.27 4.85 -7.29
CA MET A 141 9.04 6.07 -7.04
C MET A 141 9.47 6.09 -5.57
N PHE A 142 10.73 6.44 -5.35
CA PHE A 142 11.29 6.64 -4.02
C PHE A 142 11.48 8.13 -3.76
N SER A 143 11.06 8.57 -2.57
CA SER A 143 11.41 9.87 -2.01
C SER A 143 12.46 9.67 -0.93
N GLU A 144 13.32 10.65 -0.76
CA GLU A 144 14.40 10.65 0.23
C GLU A 144 14.21 11.82 1.19
N GLU A 145 14.43 11.54 2.47
CA GLU A 145 14.43 12.55 3.52
C GLU A 145 15.65 12.33 4.42
N LEU A 146 16.43 13.40 4.65
CA LEU A 146 17.56 13.36 5.56
C LEU A 146 17.07 13.41 7.01
N VAL A 147 17.38 12.36 7.77
CA VAL A 147 17.10 12.32 9.20
C VAL A 147 18.30 12.88 9.97
N SER A 148 18.16 14.07 10.53
CA SER A 148 19.17 14.67 11.41
C SER A 148 18.97 14.19 12.85
N ILE A 149 19.95 13.47 13.39
CA ILE A 149 19.96 12.98 14.77
C ILE A 149 19.96 14.13 15.80
N SER A 150 20.42 15.33 15.41
CA SER A 150 20.45 16.51 16.28
C SER A 150 19.04 17.00 16.72
N LYS A 151 17.96 16.57 16.06
CA LYS A 151 16.58 16.84 16.48
C LYS A 151 16.06 15.88 17.55
N CYS A 152 16.71 14.75 17.76
CA CYS A 152 16.26 13.74 18.72
C CYS A 152 16.84 13.94 20.14
N ILE A 153 17.77 14.89 20.33
CA ILE A 153 18.45 15.15 21.60
C ILE A 153 17.98 16.48 22.24
N LYS A 154 16.79 16.92 21.96
CA LYS A 154 16.16 17.97 22.78
C LYS A 154 15.14 17.32 23.68
N ASN A 155 15.60 17.11 24.94
CA ASN A 155 14.77 16.82 26.09
C ASN A 155 13.64 17.81 26.27
#